data_d6884f37316da116936ce2b4287a52f8
#
_entry.id   d6884f37316da116936ce2b4287a52f8
#
_cell.length_a   1.000
_cell.length_b   1.000
_cell.length_c   1.000
_cell.angle_alpha   90.00
_cell.angle_beta   90.00
_cell.angle_gamma   90.00
#
_symmetry.space_group_name_H-M   'P 1'
#
loop_
_entity.id
_entity.type
_entity.pdbx_description
1 polymer ?
#
loop_
_entity_poly.entity_id
_entity_poly.type
_entity_poly.pdbx_seq_one_letter_code
_entity_poly.pdbx_strand_id
1 'polypeptide(L)'
;MSLIKAFGSLTIQSRSYVSARVLHPKQFTSILQDVPVRPRSGWQLYMNENLRNFKDPSNNNKVDLKKAMQELSASWKAMPEAQKKVYNEKFEAAAKLHDDSKTKALLNATSKQIKEENGLRRKYNLPLLRDPRQPKRSKNSFLLYLDHLKATDDPFIRKSYGKDMVVEAGKKYRALSEAEKNVYREQAKAIQDKYNQEMHKYYVENGLRNE
;
A
#
# COMPACT_ATOMS: atom_id res chain seq x y z
N MET A 1 25.17 41.66 0.71
CA MET A 1 24.57 40.96 1.89
C MET A 1 23.97 39.64 1.45
N SER A 2 24.38 38.61 2.13
CA SER A 2 24.55 37.25 1.70
C SER A 2 23.23 36.48 1.50
N LEU A 3 22.99 35.98 0.28
CA LEU A 3 21.93 35.02 -0.11
C LEU A 3 22.12 33.60 0.45
N ILE A 4 23.20 33.38 1.22
CA ILE A 4 23.58 32.06 1.75
C ILE A 4 22.75 31.67 3.00
N LYS A 5 22.06 32.61 3.66
CA LYS A 5 21.27 32.31 4.86
C LYS A 5 19.87 31.74 4.59
N ALA A 6 19.40 31.74 3.35
CA ALA A 6 18.06 31.22 3.02
C ALA A 6 18.01 29.71 2.75
N PHE A 7 19.13 29.01 2.58
CA PHE A 7 19.16 27.58 2.30
C PHE A 7 19.37 26.68 3.55
N GLY A 8 19.50 27.27 4.73
CA GLY A 8 19.78 26.54 5.97
C GLY A 8 18.59 25.80 6.58
N SER A 9 17.38 25.87 6.02
CA SER A 9 16.18 25.22 6.56
C SER A 9 15.45 24.30 5.59
N LEU A 10 16.06 23.94 4.47
CA LEU A 10 15.63 22.78 3.70
C LEU A 10 16.10 21.53 4.45
N THR A 11 15.48 21.25 5.59
CA THR A 11 15.38 19.88 6.07
C THR A 11 14.72 19.11 4.93
N ILE A 12 15.53 18.37 4.17
CA ILE A 12 15.06 17.24 3.41
C ILE A 12 14.37 16.38 4.47
N GLN A 13 13.06 16.56 4.61
CA GLN A 13 12.24 15.56 5.28
C GLN A 13 12.42 14.33 4.41
N SER A 14 13.47 13.54 4.74
CA SER A 14 13.50 12.17 4.32
C SER A 14 12.07 11.69 4.58
N ARG A 15 11.41 11.18 3.58
CA ARG A 15 10.13 10.47 3.71
C ARG A 15 10.37 9.19 4.51
N SER A 16 11.04 9.36 5.67
CA SER A 16 11.07 8.38 6.71
C SER A 16 9.61 8.16 7.03
N TYR A 17 9.16 6.99 6.83
CA TYR A 17 7.84 6.44 7.12
C TYR A 17 7.33 6.95 8.47
N VAL A 18 6.96 8.19 8.44
CA VAL A 18 6.17 8.81 9.48
C VAL A 18 4.88 8.04 9.45
N SER A 19 4.60 7.26 10.47
CA SER A 19 3.32 6.57 10.56
C SER A 19 2.24 7.61 10.35
N ALA A 20 1.14 7.25 9.72
CA ALA A 20 0.00 8.15 9.52
C ALA A 20 -0.42 8.90 10.81
N ARG A 21 -0.06 8.37 11.98
CA ARG A 21 -0.20 8.97 13.31
C ARG A 21 0.50 10.33 13.49
N VAL A 22 1.67 10.53 12.89
CA VAL A 22 2.51 11.71 13.18
C VAL A 22 2.15 12.89 12.27
N LEU A 23 1.57 12.63 11.10
CA LEU A 23 1.21 13.65 10.12
C LEU A 23 -0.22 14.18 10.27
N HIS A 24 -1.00 13.65 11.23
CA HIS A 24 -2.32 14.20 11.51
C HIS A 24 -2.22 15.50 12.30
N PRO A 25 -3.09 16.49 12.01
CA PRO A 25 -3.21 17.69 12.83
C PRO A 25 -3.44 17.29 14.30
N LYS A 26 -2.90 18.05 15.25
CA LYS A 26 -3.04 17.77 16.68
C LYS A 26 -4.50 17.64 17.16
N GLN A 27 -5.45 18.15 16.37
CA GLN A 27 -6.89 18.13 16.67
C GLN A 27 -7.63 16.96 15.99
N PHE A 28 -6.94 16.14 15.24
CA PHE A 28 -7.57 15.04 14.50
C PHE A 28 -7.03 13.68 14.96
N THR A 29 -7.95 12.84 15.43
CA THR A 29 -7.64 11.46 15.83
C THR A 29 -7.86 10.53 14.63
N SER A 30 -6.80 9.87 14.15
CA SER A 30 -6.92 8.94 13.03
C SER A 30 -7.70 7.68 13.43
N ILE A 31 -8.50 7.17 12.50
CA ILE A 31 -9.12 5.84 12.60
C ILE A 31 -8.08 4.75 12.87
N LEU A 32 -6.84 4.93 12.37
CA LEU A 32 -5.74 3.97 12.51
C LEU A 32 -4.82 4.24 13.70
N GLN A 33 -5.20 5.10 14.67
CA GLN A 33 -4.31 5.47 15.78
C GLN A 33 -3.82 4.26 16.58
N ASP A 34 -4.68 3.28 16.82
CA ASP A 34 -4.40 2.10 17.64
C ASP A 34 -3.91 0.89 16.83
N VAL A 35 -3.81 1.05 15.51
CA VAL A 35 -3.31 0.00 14.63
C VAL A 35 -1.79 -0.09 14.76
N PRO A 36 -1.21 -1.26 15.07
CA PRO A 36 0.24 -1.43 15.16
C PRO A 36 0.91 -1.09 13.83
N VAL A 37 2.16 -0.62 13.88
CA VAL A 37 2.92 -0.31 12.67
C VAL A 37 3.27 -1.60 11.94
N ARG A 38 2.96 -1.67 10.65
CA ARG A 38 3.32 -2.83 9.84
C ARG A 38 4.83 -2.84 9.59
N PRO A 39 5.55 -3.90 9.97
CA PRO A 39 6.93 -4.06 9.55
C PRO A 39 7.00 -4.31 8.04
N ARG A 40 8.16 -4.09 7.43
CA ARG A 40 8.36 -4.28 5.99
C ARG A 40 8.92 -5.63 5.63
N SER A 41 9.78 -6.17 6.51
CA SER A 41 10.49 -7.42 6.30
C SER A 41 11.10 -7.94 7.60
N GLY A 42 11.50 -9.22 7.63
CA GLY A 42 12.28 -9.79 8.73
C GLY A 42 13.60 -9.06 8.94
N TRP A 43 14.25 -8.61 7.87
CA TRP A 43 15.44 -7.76 7.95
C TRP A 43 15.22 -6.48 8.77
N GLN A 44 14.09 -5.80 8.55
CA GLN A 44 13.78 -4.59 9.32
C GLN A 44 13.61 -4.88 10.80
N LEU A 45 12.99 -6.00 11.16
CA LEU A 45 12.84 -6.40 12.56
C LEU A 45 14.20 -6.67 13.18
N TYR A 46 15.06 -7.46 12.52
CA TYR A 46 16.42 -7.70 12.95
C TYR A 46 17.21 -6.41 13.13
N MET A 47 17.15 -5.51 12.15
CA MET A 47 17.81 -4.22 12.19
C MET A 47 17.34 -3.39 13.40
N ASN A 48 16.04 -3.27 13.62
CA ASN A 48 15.48 -2.48 14.71
C ASN A 48 15.84 -3.03 16.10
N GLU A 49 15.89 -4.35 16.24
CA GLU A 49 16.31 -4.99 17.49
C GLU A 49 17.79 -4.70 17.81
N ASN A 50 18.66 -4.75 16.79
CA ASN A 50 20.10 -4.64 16.97
C ASN A 50 20.66 -3.22 16.84
N LEU A 51 19.91 -2.27 16.26
CA LEU A 51 20.38 -0.89 16.06
C LEU A 51 20.74 -0.19 17.38
N ARG A 52 20.11 -0.58 18.49
CA ARG A 52 20.39 -0.02 19.82
C ARG A 52 21.80 -0.33 20.31
N ASN A 53 22.43 -1.39 19.83
CA ASN A 53 23.79 -1.82 20.20
C ASN A 53 24.87 -0.89 19.59
N PHE A 54 24.49 -0.06 18.62
CA PHE A 54 25.39 0.89 17.94
C PHE A 54 25.27 2.32 18.47
N LYS A 55 24.69 2.50 19.65
CA LYS A 55 24.70 3.79 20.33
C LYS A 55 26.09 4.10 20.84
N ASP A 56 26.60 5.28 20.49
CA ASP A 56 27.90 5.76 20.97
C ASP A 56 27.70 6.62 22.24
N PRO A 57 28.16 6.14 23.42
CA PRO A 57 28.06 6.89 24.67
C PRO A 57 28.81 8.23 24.62
N SER A 58 29.91 8.29 23.82
CA SER A 58 30.73 9.48 23.67
C SER A 58 30.05 10.58 22.83
N ASN A 59 29.04 10.23 22.05
CA ASN A 59 28.35 11.14 21.15
C ASN A 59 26.85 11.27 21.49
N ASN A 60 26.53 11.59 22.74
CA ASN A 60 25.14 11.75 23.22
C ASN A 60 24.22 10.57 22.87
N ASN A 61 24.71 9.33 22.92
CA ASN A 61 23.98 8.11 22.51
C ASN A 61 23.45 8.16 21.06
N LYS A 62 24.05 8.95 20.19
CA LYS A 62 23.74 8.94 18.77
C LYS A 62 24.27 7.67 18.12
N VAL A 63 23.49 7.14 17.16
CA VAL A 63 23.86 5.97 16.38
C VAL A 63 24.56 6.44 15.10
N ASP A 64 25.76 5.91 14.82
CA ASP A 64 26.33 6.01 13.48
C ASP A 64 25.57 5.07 12.54
N LEU A 65 24.55 5.62 11.89
CA LEU A 65 23.67 4.86 11.02
C LEU A 65 24.41 4.21 9.85
N LYS A 66 25.44 4.86 9.30
CA LYS A 66 26.19 4.31 8.16
C LYS A 66 26.97 3.06 8.58
N LYS A 67 27.72 3.15 9.67
CA LYS A 67 28.49 2.03 10.23
C LYS A 67 27.55 0.90 10.67
N ALA A 68 26.50 1.22 11.44
CA ALA A 68 25.51 0.26 11.90
C ALA A 68 24.87 -0.49 10.74
N MET A 69 24.45 0.19 9.67
CA MET A 69 23.83 -0.45 8.51
C MET A 69 24.76 -1.37 7.75
N GLN A 70 26.05 -1.01 7.63
CA GLN A 70 27.07 -1.86 7.01
C GLN A 70 27.27 -3.16 7.79
N GLU A 71 27.51 -3.05 9.11
CA GLU A 71 27.75 -4.20 9.98
C GLU A 71 26.52 -5.10 10.11
N LEU A 72 25.34 -4.52 10.32
CA LEU A 72 24.09 -5.29 10.40
C LEU A 72 23.75 -5.99 9.07
N SER A 73 24.01 -5.33 7.93
CA SER A 73 23.81 -5.94 6.61
C SER A 73 24.76 -7.13 6.38
N ALA A 74 26.04 -6.99 6.77
CA ALA A 74 26.99 -8.09 6.68
C ALA A 74 26.59 -9.26 7.59
N SER A 75 26.22 -8.98 8.84
CA SER A 75 25.74 -9.98 9.80
C SER A 75 24.48 -10.70 9.32
N TRP A 76 23.51 -9.96 8.76
CA TRP A 76 22.31 -10.57 8.18
C TRP A 76 22.62 -11.48 6.99
N LYS A 77 23.54 -11.08 6.11
CA LYS A 77 23.95 -11.92 4.97
C LYS A 77 24.61 -13.21 5.43
N ALA A 78 25.47 -13.13 6.44
CA ALA A 78 26.18 -14.27 7.01
C ALA A 78 25.29 -15.17 7.90
N MET A 79 24.11 -14.68 8.32
CA MET A 79 23.19 -15.38 9.21
C MET A 79 22.65 -16.66 8.55
N PRO A 80 22.60 -17.80 9.30
CA PRO A 80 21.99 -19.05 8.83
C PRO A 80 20.51 -18.86 8.48
N GLU A 81 20.02 -19.58 7.46
CA GLU A 81 18.64 -19.47 7.00
C GLU A 81 17.61 -19.82 8.10
N ALA A 82 17.96 -20.75 9.01
CA ALA A 82 17.10 -21.09 10.14
C ALA A 82 16.84 -19.87 11.05
N GLN A 83 17.85 -19.03 11.29
CA GLN A 83 17.68 -17.81 12.09
C GLN A 83 16.93 -16.71 11.31
N LYS A 84 17.20 -16.55 10.00
CA LYS A 84 16.43 -15.63 9.14
C LYS A 84 14.94 -16.02 9.10
N LYS A 85 14.66 -17.33 9.10
CA LYS A 85 13.29 -17.85 9.13
C LYS A 85 12.53 -17.37 10.36
N VAL A 86 13.14 -17.36 11.54
CA VAL A 86 12.52 -16.83 12.78
C VAL A 86 12.10 -15.36 12.61
N TYR A 87 12.95 -14.52 12.00
CA TYR A 87 12.59 -13.12 11.73
C TYR A 87 11.50 -12.97 10.68
N ASN A 88 11.48 -13.84 9.67
CA ASN A 88 10.42 -13.85 8.67
C ASN A 88 9.07 -14.29 9.28
N GLU A 89 9.05 -15.29 10.15
CA GLU A 89 7.86 -15.68 10.89
C GLU A 89 7.33 -14.58 11.82
N LYS A 90 8.24 -13.90 12.54
CA LYS A 90 7.89 -12.70 13.34
C LYS A 90 7.30 -11.59 12.44
N PHE A 91 7.87 -11.38 11.27
CA PHE A 91 7.36 -10.41 10.29
C PHE A 91 5.96 -10.78 9.80
N GLU A 92 5.72 -12.04 9.42
CA GLU A 92 4.42 -12.51 8.95
C GLU A 92 3.35 -12.37 10.03
N ALA A 93 3.67 -12.74 11.27
CA ALA A 93 2.77 -12.59 12.42
C ALA A 93 2.43 -11.11 12.68
N ALA A 94 3.42 -10.23 12.67
CA ALA A 94 3.22 -8.79 12.87
C ALA A 94 2.47 -8.13 11.70
N ALA A 95 2.72 -8.57 10.46
CA ALA A 95 2.00 -8.11 9.28
C ALA A 95 0.52 -8.52 9.33
N LYS A 96 0.24 -9.77 9.72
CA LYS A 96 -1.12 -10.26 9.93
C LYS A 96 -1.84 -9.47 11.02
N LEU A 97 -1.20 -9.28 12.17
CA LEU A 97 -1.77 -8.49 13.26
C LEU A 97 -2.11 -7.06 12.82
N HIS A 98 -1.23 -6.42 12.04
CA HIS A 98 -1.50 -5.10 11.45
C HIS A 98 -2.73 -5.13 10.54
N ASP A 99 -2.77 -6.10 9.59
CA ASP A 99 -3.84 -6.18 8.60
C ASP A 99 -5.20 -6.46 9.25
N ASP A 100 -5.25 -7.35 10.25
CA ASP A 100 -6.45 -7.66 11.04
C ASP A 100 -6.90 -6.44 11.86
N SER A 101 -5.98 -5.78 12.57
CA SER A 101 -6.27 -4.59 13.35
C SER A 101 -6.74 -3.43 12.49
N LYS A 102 -6.14 -3.24 11.31
CA LYS A 102 -6.54 -2.23 10.33
C LYS A 102 -7.93 -2.50 9.78
N THR A 103 -8.21 -3.75 9.42
CA THR A 103 -9.53 -4.14 8.92
C THR A 103 -10.59 -3.91 9.98
N LYS A 104 -10.32 -4.31 11.22
CA LYS A 104 -11.21 -4.06 12.37
C LYS A 104 -11.46 -2.57 12.61
N ALA A 105 -10.41 -1.75 12.58
CA ALA A 105 -10.54 -0.30 12.74
C ALA A 105 -11.39 0.34 11.63
N LEU A 106 -11.21 -0.10 10.37
CA LEU A 106 -12.01 0.38 9.24
C LEU A 106 -13.47 -0.08 9.27
N LEU A 107 -13.74 -1.28 9.78
CA LEU A 107 -15.12 -1.78 9.95
C LEU A 107 -15.85 -1.06 11.08
N ASN A 108 -15.15 -0.69 12.15
CA ASN A 108 -15.71 0.05 13.28
C ASN A 108 -15.97 1.53 12.95
N ALA A 109 -15.21 2.09 12.01
CA ALA A 109 -15.40 3.47 11.56
C ALA A 109 -16.62 3.58 10.64
N THR A 110 -17.31 4.71 10.67
CA THR A 110 -18.37 5.01 9.69
C THR A 110 -17.78 5.42 8.35
N SER A 111 -18.51 5.22 7.26
CA SER A 111 -18.09 5.65 5.92
C SER A 111 -17.85 7.16 5.84
N LYS A 112 -18.61 7.95 6.63
CA LYS A 112 -18.43 9.40 6.77
C LYS A 112 -17.07 9.74 7.40
N GLN A 113 -16.70 9.10 8.50
CA GLN A 113 -15.40 9.28 9.15
C GLN A 113 -14.24 8.93 8.21
N ILE A 114 -14.37 7.83 7.44
CA ILE A 114 -13.35 7.45 6.43
C ILE A 114 -13.24 8.53 5.34
N LYS A 115 -14.36 9.09 4.86
CA LYS A 115 -14.38 10.18 3.86
C LYS A 115 -13.69 11.44 4.40
N GLU A 116 -14.00 11.84 5.62
CA GLU A 116 -13.40 13.01 6.29
C GLU A 116 -11.89 12.83 6.48
N GLU A 117 -11.45 11.68 7.01
CA GLU A 117 -10.03 11.37 7.14
C GLU A 117 -9.33 11.36 5.76
N ASN A 118 -9.96 10.82 4.73
CA ASN A 118 -9.41 10.84 3.38
C ASN A 118 -9.27 12.25 2.81
N GLY A 119 -10.11 13.18 3.19
CA GLY A 119 -9.94 14.62 2.88
C GLY A 119 -8.62 15.16 3.44
N LEU A 120 -8.34 14.88 4.71
CA LEU A 120 -7.08 15.27 5.36
C LEU A 120 -5.89 14.52 4.76
N ARG A 121 -6.02 13.21 4.49
CA ARG A 121 -4.95 12.41 3.88
C ARG A 121 -4.54 12.94 2.50
N ARG A 122 -5.50 13.40 1.68
CA ARG A 122 -5.18 14.08 0.39
C ARG A 122 -4.37 15.34 0.61
N LYS A 123 -4.75 16.18 1.58
CA LYS A 123 -4.03 17.41 1.92
C LYS A 123 -2.57 17.16 2.30
N TYR A 124 -2.29 16.02 2.96
CA TYR A 124 -0.95 15.64 3.40
C TYR A 124 -0.26 14.60 2.52
N ASN A 125 -0.78 14.32 1.33
CA ASN A 125 -0.24 13.33 0.39
C ASN A 125 -0.08 11.93 1.00
N LEU A 126 -0.98 11.54 1.90
CA LEU A 126 -1.00 10.21 2.53
C LEU A 126 -1.81 9.21 1.71
N PRO A 127 -1.48 7.91 1.78
CA PRO A 127 -2.30 6.86 1.19
C PRO A 127 -3.73 6.91 1.71
N LEU A 128 -4.71 6.86 0.80
CA LEU A 128 -6.12 6.91 1.16
C LEU A 128 -6.57 5.60 1.82
N LEU A 129 -7.50 5.73 2.75
CA LEU A 129 -8.19 4.61 3.36
C LEU A 129 -9.31 4.15 2.42
N ARG A 130 -9.43 2.85 2.23
CA ARG A 130 -10.55 2.26 1.49
C ARG A 130 -11.59 1.75 2.49
N ASP A 131 -12.83 2.19 2.33
CA ASP A 131 -13.94 1.63 3.10
C ASP A 131 -14.18 0.17 2.67
N PRO A 132 -14.16 -0.81 3.59
CA PRO A 132 -14.45 -2.21 3.27
C PRO A 132 -15.86 -2.44 2.71
N ARG A 133 -16.82 -1.56 3.05
CA ARG A 133 -18.22 -1.61 2.58
C ARG A 133 -18.39 -1.07 1.17
N GLN A 134 -17.41 -0.29 0.67
CA GLN A 134 -17.49 0.29 -0.66
C GLN A 134 -17.35 -0.80 -1.73
N PRO A 135 -18.23 -0.86 -2.73
CA PRO A 135 -18.12 -1.80 -3.85
C PRO A 135 -16.76 -1.76 -4.52
N LYS A 136 -16.28 -2.91 -4.98
CA LYS A 136 -15.03 -2.98 -5.74
C LYS A 136 -15.26 -2.41 -7.14
N ARG A 137 -14.32 -1.56 -7.60
CA ARG A 137 -14.38 -0.99 -8.95
C ARG A 137 -14.52 -2.09 -10.01
N SER A 138 -15.40 -1.85 -10.98
CA SER A 138 -15.64 -2.74 -12.13
C SER A 138 -14.37 -2.94 -12.96
N LYS A 139 -14.25 -4.11 -13.58
CA LYS A 139 -13.21 -4.40 -14.56
C LYS A 139 -13.60 -3.79 -15.92
N ASN A 140 -12.64 -3.22 -16.64
CA ASN A 140 -12.85 -2.78 -18.02
C ASN A 140 -12.75 -3.98 -18.99
N SER A 141 -13.10 -3.76 -20.26
CA SER A 141 -13.10 -4.79 -21.30
C SER A 141 -11.75 -5.49 -21.47
N PHE A 142 -10.65 -4.76 -21.38
CA PHE A 142 -9.30 -5.35 -21.45
C PHE A 142 -9.01 -6.27 -20.25
N LEU A 143 -9.41 -5.88 -19.03
CA LEU A 143 -9.21 -6.72 -17.84
C LEU A 143 -10.06 -8.00 -17.89
N LEU A 144 -11.26 -7.94 -18.46
CA LEU A 144 -12.09 -9.12 -18.70
C LEU A 144 -11.43 -10.07 -19.70
N TYR A 145 -10.89 -9.53 -20.79
CA TYR A 145 -10.12 -10.31 -21.74
C TYR A 145 -8.87 -10.95 -21.11
N LEU A 146 -8.13 -10.19 -20.28
CA LEU A 146 -6.98 -10.73 -19.55
C LEU A 146 -7.37 -11.87 -18.60
N ASP A 147 -8.50 -11.74 -17.91
CA ASP A 147 -9.03 -12.82 -17.07
C ASP A 147 -9.42 -14.05 -17.90
N HIS A 148 -10.01 -13.85 -19.09
CA HIS A 148 -10.29 -14.92 -20.03
C HIS A 148 -9.02 -15.66 -20.47
N LEU A 149 -7.96 -14.94 -20.83
CA LEU A 149 -6.68 -15.54 -21.18
C LEU A 149 -6.06 -16.33 -20.03
N LYS A 150 -6.21 -15.86 -18.79
CA LYS A 150 -5.77 -16.62 -17.61
C LYS A 150 -6.60 -17.87 -17.36
N ALA A 151 -7.92 -17.80 -17.58
CA ALA A 151 -8.83 -18.91 -17.40
C ALA A 151 -8.66 -20.00 -18.47
N THR A 152 -8.28 -19.62 -19.69
CA THR A 152 -8.02 -20.54 -20.80
C THR A 152 -6.58 -21.08 -20.79
N ASP A 153 -5.78 -20.76 -19.76
CA ASP A 153 -4.39 -21.19 -19.57
C ASP A 153 -3.52 -20.91 -20.82
N ASP A 154 -3.67 -19.71 -21.41
CA ASP A 154 -2.93 -19.28 -22.58
C ASP A 154 -1.41 -19.49 -22.35
N PRO A 155 -0.70 -20.22 -23.22
CA PRO A 155 0.68 -20.62 -23.01
C PRO A 155 1.64 -19.46 -22.78
N PHE A 156 1.35 -18.29 -23.36
CA PHE A 156 2.17 -17.10 -23.20
C PHE A 156 1.90 -16.45 -21.82
N ILE A 157 0.63 -16.33 -21.42
CA ILE A 157 0.23 -15.77 -20.13
C ILE A 157 0.78 -16.62 -18.98
N ARG A 158 0.79 -17.93 -19.12
CA ARG A 158 1.36 -18.87 -18.14
C ARG A 158 2.86 -18.69 -17.94
N LYS A 159 3.61 -18.40 -19.02
CA LYS A 159 5.08 -18.22 -18.98
C LYS A 159 5.50 -16.81 -18.59
N SER A 160 4.61 -15.83 -18.75
CA SER A 160 4.90 -14.42 -18.51
C SER A 160 4.43 -13.98 -17.14
N TYR A 161 5.18 -13.08 -16.50
CA TYR A 161 4.81 -12.54 -15.19
C TYR A 161 4.80 -11.01 -15.18
N GLY A 162 3.92 -10.43 -14.38
CA GLY A 162 3.90 -8.99 -14.15
C GLY A 162 3.65 -8.15 -15.40
N LYS A 163 4.59 -7.25 -15.70
CA LYS A 163 4.48 -6.27 -16.79
C LYS A 163 4.41 -6.92 -18.18
N ASP A 164 5.22 -7.95 -18.42
CA ASP A 164 5.33 -8.57 -19.74
C ASP A 164 4.03 -9.29 -20.12
N MET A 165 3.38 -9.92 -19.15
CA MET A 165 2.05 -10.52 -19.32
C MET A 165 1.02 -9.48 -19.78
N VAL A 166 0.99 -8.30 -19.14
CA VAL A 166 0.02 -7.24 -19.46
C VAL A 166 0.31 -6.64 -20.86
N VAL A 167 1.59 -6.44 -21.21
CA VAL A 167 1.99 -5.92 -22.52
C VAL A 167 1.57 -6.87 -23.64
N GLU A 168 1.79 -8.15 -23.47
CA GLU A 168 1.45 -9.14 -24.51
C GLU A 168 -0.07 -9.35 -24.62
N ALA A 169 -0.77 -9.46 -23.49
CA ALA A 169 -2.22 -9.47 -23.51
C ALA A 169 -2.80 -8.23 -24.19
N GLY A 170 -2.16 -7.06 -24.01
CA GLY A 170 -2.54 -5.81 -24.68
C GLY A 170 -2.34 -5.86 -26.20
N LYS A 171 -1.27 -6.52 -26.68
CA LYS A 171 -1.07 -6.74 -28.13
C LYS A 171 -2.15 -7.67 -28.70
N LYS A 172 -2.42 -8.80 -28.04
CA LYS A 172 -3.47 -9.74 -28.43
C LYS A 172 -4.84 -9.07 -28.45
N TYR A 173 -5.18 -8.28 -27.40
CA TYR A 173 -6.45 -7.56 -27.34
C TYR A 173 -6.62 -6.56 -28.50
N ARG A 174 -5.56 -5.83 -28.85
CA ARG A 174 -5.60 -4.89 -29.98
C ARG A 174 -5.78 -5.60 -31.32
N ALA A 175 -5.23 -6.80 -31.47
CA ALA A 175 -5.34 -7.62 -32.69
C ALA A 175 -6.70 -8.30 -32.87
N LEU A 176 -7.55 -8.36 -31.83
CA LEU A 176 -8.91 -8.89 -31.95
C LEU A 176 -9.73 -8.10 -32.97
N SER A 177 -10.68 -8.77 -33.62
CA SER A 177 -11.70 -8.12 -34.44
C SER A 177 -12.60 -7.21 -33.59
N GLU A 178 -13.27 -6.25 -34.21
CA GLU A 178 -14.22 -5.38 -33.49
C GLU A 178 -15.41 -6.17 -32.91
N ALA A 179 -15.84 -7.23 -33.58
CA ALA A 179 -16.90 -8.12 -33.08
C ALA A 179 -16.48 -8.80 -31.76
N GLU A 180 -15.26 -9.35 -31.70
CA GLU A 180 -14.72 -9.97 -30.48
C GLU A 180 -14.52 -8.94 -29.36
N LYS A 181 -14.00 -7.74 -29.66
CA LYS A 181 -13.88 -6.66 -28.68
C LYS A 181 -15.23 -6.22 -28.12
N ASN A 182 -16.27 -6.19 -28.96
CA ASN A 182 -17.60 -5.79 -28.55
C ASN A 182 -18.19 -6.73 -27.49
N VAL A 183 -17.94 -8.02 -27.56
CA VAL A 183 -18.35 -8.97 -26.51
C VAL A 183 -17.82 -8.54 -25.14
N TYR A 184 -16.54 -8.20 -25.05
CA TYR A 184 -15.93 -7.75 -23.78
C TYR A 184 -16.40 -6.35 -23.38
N ARG A 185 -16.71 -5.47 -24.35
CA ARG A 185 -17.24 -4.12 -24.07
C ARG A 185 -18.65 -4.19 -23.48
N GLU A 186 -19.51 -5.04 -24.02
CA GLU A 186 -20.87 -5.26 -23.50
C GLU A 186 -20.86 -5.86 -22.11
N GLN A 187 -20.01 -6.88 -21.87
CA GLN A 187 -19.81 -7.44 -20.54
C GLN A 187 -19.31 -6.38 -19.56
N ALA A 188 -18.30 -5.58 -19.95
CA ALA A 188 -17.76 -4.52 -19.12
C ALA A 188 -18.81 -3.45 -18.80
N LYS A 189 -19.68 -3.10 -19.77
CA LYS A 189 -20.79 -2.17 -19.58
C LYS A 189 -21.79 -2.70 -18.56
N ALA A 190 -22.22 -3.95 -18.70
CA ALA A 190 -23.15 -4.57 -17.75
C ALA A 190 -22.60 -4.58 -16.31
N ILE A 191 -21.30 -4.92 -16.14
CA ILE A 191 -20.62 -4.91 -14.84
C ILE A 191 -20.50 -3.46 -14.31
N GLN A 192 -20.23 -2.49 -15.19
CA GLN A 192 -20.14 -1.08 -14.81
C GLN A 192 -21.51 -0.54 -14.35
N ASP A 193 -22.57 -0.87 -15.03
CA ASP A 193 -23.94 -0.45 -14.67
C ASP A 193 -24.34 -1.02 -13.30
N LYS A 194 -24.03 -2.29 -13.06
CA LYS A 194 -24.22 -2.90 -11.74
C LYS A 194 -23.40 -2.19 -10.66
N TYR A 195 -22.11 -1.92 -10.93
CA TYR A 195 -21.26 -1.17 -10.01
C TYR A 195 -21.81 0.22 -9.70
N ASN A 196 -22.32 0.94 -10.70
CA ASN A 196 -22.91 2.26 -10.53
C ASN A 196 -24.16 2.20 -9.62
N GLN A 197 -25.01 1.18 -9.78
CA GLN A 197 -26.16 0.95 -8.90
C GLN A 197 -25.74 0.66 -7.46
N GLU A 198 -24.76 -0.24 -7.27
CA GLU A 198 -24.20 -0.57 -5.94
C GLU A 198 -23.55 0.65 -5.30
N MET A 199 -22.82 1.46 -6.06
CA MET A 199 -22.22 2.70 -5.58
C MET A 199 -23.25 3.75 -5.18
N HIS A 200 -24.31 3.89 -5.99
CA HIS A 200 -25.42 4.78 -5.65
C HIS A 200 -26.08 4.36 -4.33
N LYS A 201 -26.38 3.06 -4.19
CA LYS A 201 -26.90 2.49 -2.95
C LYS A 201 -25.98 2.76 -1.76
N TYR A 202 -24.66 2.49 -1.92
CA TYR A 202 -23.67 2.78 -0.89
C TYR A 202 -23.66 4.25 -0.46
N TYR A 203 -23.76 5.20 -1.40
CA TYR A 203 -23.80 6.63 -1.07
C TYR A 203 -25.09 7.02 -0.34
N VAL A 204 -26.22 6.50 -0.76
CA VAL A 204 -27.50 6.78 -0.10
C VAL A 204 -27.54 6.22 1.31
N GLU A 205 -27.18 4.94 1.49
CA GLU A 205 -27.20 4.27 2.81
C GLU A 205 -26.24 4.89 3.81
N ASN A 206 -25.13 5.45 3.36
CA ASN A 206 -24.12 6.04 4.25
C ASN A 206 -24.20 7.58 4.33
N GLY A 207 -25.21 8.22 3.73
CA GLY A 207 -25.37 9.67 3.75
C GLY A 207 -24.22 10.42 3.08
N LEU A 208 -23.55 9.79 2.11
CA LEU A 208 -22.37 10.33 1.43
C LEU A 208 -22.76 11.01 0.10
N ARG A 209 -23.77 11.85 0.07
CA ARG A 209 -24.15 12.54 -1.17
C ARG A 209 -22.94 13.18 -1.83
N ASN A 210 -22.79 12.98 -3.15
CA ASN A 210 -21.94 13.82 -3.96
C ASN A 210 -22.61 15.21 -4.01
N GLU A 211 -22.00 16.18 -3.38
CA GLU A 211 -22.24 17.58 -3.70
C GLU A 211 -21.53 17.92 -4.99
#